data_426f0bd6f8141a58c442d71d60830e54
#
_entry.id   426f0bd6f8141a58c442d71d60830e54
#
_cell.length_a   1.000
_cell.length_b   1.000
_cell.length_c   1.000
_cell.angle_alpha   90.00
_cell.angle_beta   90.00
_cell.angle_gamma   90.00
#
_symmetry.space_group_name_H-M   'P 1'
#
loop_
_entity.id
_entity.type
_entity.pdbx_description
1 polymer ?
#
loop_
_entity_poly.entity_id
_entity_poly.type
_entity_poly.pdbx_seq_one_letter_code
_entity_poly.pdbx_strand_id
1 'polypeptide(L)'
;MVAAVPAGEDDHLAELEELLRTAGVAAVGEMVQRRDQPHPNTYLGAGKLDEVKAQIAAADANLVACDDELSPRQERNLESALGVPVIDRTAIILDIFAAHAHTAEGKLQVELAQLEYNLARMRGLWSHLERLGGGIGTRGPGETQIETDRRLARDRIAALKRRLAHVRSTRSVMRAERERAHLPQIALAGYTNAGKSTLLNALTGATVPVRDRLFHTLDPTTRVLRAGGRDYLLTDTVGFIRKLPHQLVDAFGATLEETVRADLILHVADASVDEEELNEMTRAVDDVLHEIAADDAPRLLVLAKADRIDDDRRAELAHRHPGALLISAATGEGISALIERIQVEFARRLLDVELLVPYEEGGRLAELHELAGDLEREDTADGVRVSARLPASVAARYAPFALSPAAPS
;
A
#
# COMPACT_ATOMS: atom_id res chain seq x y z
N MET A 1 19.85 -12.34 11.55
CA MET A 1 19.59 -11.18 10.66
C MET A 1 20.89 -10.41 10.42
N VAL A 2 21.06 -9.85 9.23
CA VAL A 2 22.24 -9.03 8.89
C VAL A 2 21.85 -7.78 8.13
N ALA A 3 22.51 -6.66 8.41
CA ALA A 3 22.37 -5.40 7.67
C ALA A 3 23.73 -4.75 7.38
N ALA A 4 23.81 -3.99 6.28
CA ALA A 4 24.90 -3.09 5.97
C ALA A 4 24.33 -1.66 6.00
N VAL A 5 24.73 -0.86 7.00
CA VAL A 5 24.14 0.45 7.30
C VAL A 5 25.19 1.53 7.24
N PRO A 6 24.95 2.71 6.64
CA PRO A 6 25.84 3.85 6.67
C PRO A 6 26.22 4.29 8.09
N ALA A 7 27.36 4.93 8.23
CA ALA A 7 27.76 5.46 9.52
C ALA A 7 26.84 6.64 9.90
N GLY A 8 26.19 6.55 11.05
CA GLY A 8 25.28 7.57 11.56
C GLY A 8 23.79 7.31 11.27
N GLU A 9 23.45 6.28 10.52
CA GLU A 9 22.07 5.80 10.41
C GLU A 9 21.79 4.74 11.48
N ASP A 10 20.56 4.72 11.98
CA ASP A 10 20.11 3.68 12.89
C ASP A 10 19.94 2.34 12.17
N ASP A 11 20.15 1.24 12.90
CA ASP A 11 19.91 -0.07 12.36
C ASP A 11 18.42 -0.43 12.54
N HIS A 12 17.75 -0.58 11.43
CA HIS A 12 16.32 -0.89 11.40
C HIS A 12 16.04 -2.40 11.42
N LEU A 13 16.90 -3.19 12.06
CA LEU A 13 16.73 -4.65 12.16
C LEU A 13 15.45 -5.05 12.90
N ALA A 14 14.90 -4.18 13.76
CA ALA A 14 13.60 -4.40 14.41
C ALA A 14 12.47 -4.59 13.38
N GLU A 15 12.49 -3.87 12.28
CA GLU A 15 11.51 -4.05 11.21
C GLU A 15 11.71 -5.38 10.46
N LEU A 16 12.97 -5.77 10.20
CA LEU A 16 13.29 -7.07 9.61
C LEU A 16 12.86 -8.22 10.55
N GLU A 17 13.05 -8.06 11.86
CA GLU A 17 12.59 -9.04 12.86
C GLU A 17 11.06 -9.20 12.81
N GLU A 18 10.33 -8.09 12.70
CA GLU A 18 8.88 -8.11 12.59
C GLU A 18 8.40 -8.75 11.26
N LEU A 19 9.12 -8.52 10.16
CA LEU A 19 8.87 -9.21 8.89
C LEU A 19 9.07 -10.74 9.05
N LEU A 20 10.17 -11.15 9.65
CA LEU A 20 10.46 -12.57 9.91
C LEU A 20 9.40 -13.20 10.83
N ARG A 21 9.02 -12.50 11.91
CA ARG A 21 7.95 -12.93 12.82
C ARG A 21 6.64 -13.13 12.07
N THR A 22 6.32 -12.22 11.14
CA THR A 22 5.10 -12.30 10.31
C THR A 22 5.18 -13.49 9.34
N ALA A 23 6.35 -13.78 8.79
CA ALA A 23 6.61 -14.95 7.94
C ALA A 23 6.70 -16.27 8.75
N GLY A 24 6.63 -16.24 10.09
CA GLY A 24 6.72 -17.42 10.94
C GLY A 24 8.15 -17.91 11.18
N VAL A 25 9.15 -17.06 10.99
CA VAL A 25 10.58 -17.33 11.17
C VAL A 25 11.07 -16.68 12.47
N ALA A 26 11.77 -17.43 13.29
CA ALA A 26 12.36 -16.92 14.54
C ALA A 26 13.75 -16.31 14.27
N ALA A 27 13.97 -15.07 14.71
CA ALA A 27 15.29 -14.45 14.73
C ALA A 27 16.06 -14.94 15.96
N VAL A 28 17.26 -15.51 15.73
CA VAL A 28 18.13 -16.05 16.79
C VAL A 28 19.42 -15.24 17.00
N GLY A 29 19.61 -14.19 16.20
CA GLY A 29 20.74 -13.27 16.32
C GLY A 29 20.72 -12.20 15.25
N GLU A 30 21.43 -11.11 15.52
CA GLU A 30 21.52 -9.95 14.64
C GLU A 30 22.97 -9.48 14.50
N MET A 31 23.32 -8.98 13.34
CA MET A 31 24.64 -8.40 13.07
C MET A 31 24.52 -7.24 12.09
N VAL A 32 25.11 -6.12 12.45
CA VAL A 32 25.20 -4.94 11.62
C VAL A 32 26.63 -4.69 11.21
N GLN A 33 26.84 -4.30 9.97
CA GLN A 33 28.10 -3.77 9.50
C GLN A 33 27.93 -2.31 9.10
N ARG A 34 28.65 -1.40 9.74
CA ARG A 34 28.67 0.03 9.36
C ARG A 34 29.53 0.21 8.12
N ARG A 35 28.90 0.64 7.00
CA ARG A 35 29.54 0.92 5.71
C ARG A 35 28.68 1.90 4.93
N ASP A 36 29.34 2.84 4.24
CA ASP A 36 28.65 3.80 3.36
C ASP A 36 27.93 3.13 2.18
N GLN A 37 28.43 1.99 1.72
CA GLN A 37 27.81 1.19 0.69
C GLN A 37 28.02 -0.32 0.92
N PRO A 38 27.00 -1.16 0.67
CA PRO A 38 27.16 -2.61 0.72
C PRO A 38 28.29 -3.11 -0.19
N HIS A 39 28.96 -4.19 0.21
CA HIS A 39 30.02 -4.76 -0.62
C HIS A 39 29.44 -5.32 -1.93
N PRO A 40 29.98 -4.95 -3.11
CA PRO A 40 29.34 -5.26 -4.41
C PRO A 40 29.22 -6.76 -4.71
N ASN A 41 30.08 -7.61 -4.11
CA ASN A 41 30.08 -9.04 -4.36
C ASN A 41 29.42 -9.87 -3.28
N THR A 42 29.47 -9.44 -2.02
CA THR A 42 29.10 -10.26 -0.86
C THR A 42 28.23 -9.49 0.14
N TYR A 43 27.73 -8.28 -0.23
CA TYR A 43 26.93 -7.44 0.64
C TYR A 43 27.69 -7.02 1.92
N LEU A 44 28.27 -7.96 2.64
CA LEU A 44 29.14 -7.76 3.81
C LEU A 44 30.62 -7.87 3.42
N GLY A 45 31.49 -7.21 4.18
CA GLY A 45 32.95 -7.35 4.03
C GLY A 45 33.45 -8.67 4.60
N ALA A 46 34.65 -9.12 4.15
CA ALA A 46 35.22 -10.42 4.47
C ALA A 46 35.31 -10.70 5.98
N GLY A 47 35.86 -9.78 6.78
CA GLY A 47 35.93 -9.96 8.24
C GLY A 47 34.55 -10.13 8.89
N LYS A 48 33.53 -9.40 8.41
CA LYS A 48 32.16 -9.54 8.92
C LYS A 48 31.52 -10.87 8.54
N LEU A 49 31.87 -11.42 7.37
CA LEU A 49 31.43 -12.77 6.97
C LEU A 49 31.95 -13.85 7.91
N ASP A 50 33.19 -13.76 8.38
CA ASP A 50 33.75 -14.71 9.33
C ASP A 50 33.03 -14.63 10.70
N GLU A 51 32.71 -13.42 11.15
CA GLU A 51 31.92 -13.20 12.37
C GLU A 51 30.52 -13.81 12.23
N VAL A 52 29.81 -13.54 11.12
CA VAL A 52 28.47 -14.08 10.84
C VAL A 52 28.52 -15.62 10.81
N LYS A 53 29.54 -16.20 10.19
CA LYS A 53 29.71 -17.66 10.11
C LYS A 53 29.91 -18.29 11.50
N ALA A 54 30.69 -17.63 12.35
CA ALA A 54 30.89 -18.07 13.72
C ALA A 54 29.58 -18.01 14.52
N GLN A 55 28.79 -16.96 14.33
CA GLN A 55 27.51 -16.78 15.01
C GLN A 55 26.45 -17.78 14.52
N ILE A 56 26.39 -18.09 13.22
CA ILE A 56 25.53 -19.13 12.66
C ILE A 56 25.78 -20.46 13.38
N ALA A 57 27.05 -20.83 13.52
CA ALA A 57 27.42 -22.09 14.19
C ALA A 57 27.10 -22.07 15.69
N ALA A 58 27.28 -20.95 16.37
CA ALA A 58 27.00 -20.80 17.79
C ALA A 58 25.48 -20.82 18.12
N ALA A 59 24.67 -20.24 17.24
CA ALA A 59 23.21 -20.16 17.41
C ALA A 59 22.45 -21.32 16.75
N ASP A 60 23.14 -22.25 16.08
CA ASP A 60 22.54 -23.31 15.25
C ASP A 60 21.53 -22.75 14.22
N ALA A 61 21.87 -21.60 13.63
CA ALA A 61 21.01 -20.94 12.68
C ALA A 61 21.07 -21.65 11.31
N ASN A 62 19.93 -21.82 10.68
CA ASN A 62 19.78 -22.53 9.41
C ASN A 62 19.53 -21.61 8.21
N LEU A 63 19.43 -20.29 8.44
CA LEU A 63 19.09 -19.27 7.45
C LEU A 63 19.70 -17.93 7.84
N VAL A 64 20.10 -17.12 6.85
CA VAL A 64 20.47 -15.72 7.03
C VAL A 64 19.50 -14.84 6.26
N ALA A 65 18.92 -13.84 6.94
CA ALA A 65 18.05 -12.82 6.36
C ALA A 65 18.80 -11.49 6.26
N CYS A 66 18.77 -10.86 5.09
CA CYS A 66 19.37 -9.56 4.82
C CYS A 66 18.31 -8.46 4.75
N ASP A 67 18.60 -7.29 5.34
CA ASP A 67 17.67 -6.14 5.39
C ASP A 67 17.56 -5.35 4.08
N ASP A 68 18.37 -5.61 3.10
CA ASP A 68 18.32 -4.98 1.78
C ASP A 68 17.98 -6.00 0.70
N GLU A 69 17.55 -5.52 -0.48
CA GLU A 69 17.45 -6.35 -1.66
C GLU A 69 18.86 -6.75 -2.14
N LEU A 70 19.08 -8.02 -2.33
CA LEU A 70 20.35 -8.56 -2.82
C LEU A 70 20.33 -8.74 -4.33
N SER A 71 21.42 -8.37 -4.98
CA SER A 71 21.63 -8.84 -6.33
C SER A 71 21.81 -10.38 -6.34
N PRO A 72 21.43 -11.07 -7.42
CA PRO A 72 21.61 -12.53 -7.53
C PRO A 72 23.06 -12.99 -7.36
N ARG A 73 24.02 -12.09 -7.56
CA ARG A 73 25.45 -12.34 -7.33
C ARG A 73 25.81 -12.28 -5.86
N GLN A 74 25.31 -11.28 -5.14
CA GLN A 74 25.54 -11.13 -3.71
C GLN A 74 24.94 -12.30 -2.93
N GLU A 75 23.70 -12.66 -3.23
CA GLU A 75 23.01 -13.79 -2.60
C GLU A 75 23.83 -15.09 -2.73
N ARG A 76 24.20 -15.49 -3.93
CA ARG A 76 25.02 -16.69 -4.17
C ARG A 76 26.37 -16.66 -3.46
N ASN A 77 27.05 -15.51 -3.49
CA ASN A 77 28.36 -15.40 -2.87
C ASN A 77 28.24 -15.46 -1.34
N LEU A 78 27.17 -14.90 -0.75
CA LEU A 78 26.86 -15.02 0.67
C LEU A 78 26.57 -16.47 1.04
N GLU A 79 25.68 -17.16 0.33
CA GLU A 79 25.38 -18.58 0.56
C GLU A 79 26.63 -19.46 0.49
N SER A 80 27.48 -19.22 -0.55
CA SER A 80 28.74 -19.94 -0.71
C SER A 80 29.72 -19.69 0.45
N ALA A 81 29.76 -18.45 0.96
CA ALA A 81 30.63 -18.07 2.07
C ALA A 81 30.12 -18.58 3.42
N LEU A 82 28.82 -18.49 3.66
CA LEU A 82 28.21 -18.80 4.96
C LEU A 82 27.83 -20.29 5.12
N GLY A 83 27.55 -20.98 4.02
CA GLY A 83 27.19 -22.40 3.99
C GLY A 83 25.74 -22.69 4.39
N VAL A 84 24.91 -21.66 4.48
CA VAL A 84 23.46 -21.71 4.75
C VAL A 84 22.70 -20.89 3.70
N PRO A 85 21.42 -21.15 3.46
CA PRO A 85 20.59 -20.34 2.61
C PRO A 85 20.57 -18.88 3.06
N VAL A 86 20.49 -17.96 2.09
CA VAL A 86 20.39 -16.53 2.32
C VAL A 86 19.12 -16.02 1.64
N ILE A 87 18.31 -15.27 2.36
CA ILE A 87 17.14 -14.58 1.82
C ILE A 87 17.29 -13.08 2.03
N ASP A 88 16.74 -12.32 1.13
CA ASP A 88 16.69 -10.87 1.24
C ASP A 88 15.30 -10.39 1.69
N ARG A 89 15.21 -9.10 1.99
CA ARG A 89 13.97 -8.44 2.40
C ARG A 89 12.84 -8.65 1.38
N THR A 90 13.14 -8.61 0.08
CA THR A 90 12.16 -8.82 -1.00
C THR A 90 11.55 -10.21 -0.96
N ALA A 91 12.36 -11.25 -0.74
CA ALA A 91 11.88 -12.62 -0.63
C ALA A 91 10.93 -12.80 0.57
N ILE A 92 11.28 -12.20 1.71
CA ILE A 92 10.44 -12.26 2.94
C ILE A 92 9.09 -11.59 2.69
N ILE A 93 9.08 -10.39 2.12
CA ILE A 93 7.85 -9.66 1.81
C ILE A 93 6.97 -10.45 0.83
N LEU A 94 7.56 -11.04 -0.21
CA LEU A 94 6.85 -11.89 -1.17
C LEU A 94 6.22 -13.13 -0.52
N ASP A 95 6.88 -13.72 0.45
CA ASP A 95 6.37 -14.88 1.21
C ASP A 95 5.18 -14.48 2.09
N ILE A 96 5.29 -13.34 2.77
CA ILE A 96 4.18 -12.78 3.57
C ILE A 96 2.97 -12.51 2.67
N PHE A 97 3.20 -11.91 1.50
CA PHE A 97 2.13 -11.63 0.54
C PHE A 97 1.48 -12.91 0.00
N ALA A 98 2.27 -13.96 -0.26
CA ALA A 98 1.73 -15.24 -0.69
C ALA A 98 0.79 -15.87 0.35
N ALA A 99 1.10 -15.69 1.63
CA ALA A 99 0.27 -16.16 2.73
C ALA A 99 -1.01 -15.32 2.92
N HIS A 100 -1.01 -14.04 2.54
CA HIS A 100 -2.12 -13.10 2.77
C HIS A 100 -2.97 -12.79 1.52
N ALA A 101 -2.58 -13.24 0.33
CA ALA A 101 -3.38 -13.08 -0.88
C ALA A 101 -4.61 -14.00 -0.87
N HIS A 102 -5.80 -13.43 -0.71
CA HIS A 102 -7.05 -14.18 -0.67
C HIS A 102 -7.82 -14.08 -1.98
N THR A 103 -7.80 -12.92 -2.65
CA THR A 103 -8.48 -12.73 -3.93
C THR A 103 -7.77 -13.42 -5.09
N ALA A 104 -8.51 -13.74 -6.15
CA ALA A 104 -7.92 -14.31 -7.37
C ALA A 104 -6.91 -13.34 -8.01
N GLU A 105 -7.16 -12.04 -7.91
CA GLU A 105 -6.25 -11.01 -8.44
C GLU A 105 -4.98 -10.91 -7.59
N GLY A 106 -5.09 -10.77 -6.26
CA GLY A 106 -3.95 -10.73 -5.36
C GLY A 106 -3.05 -11.95 -5.52
N LYS A 107 -3.62 -13.16 -5.66
CA LYS A 107 -2.84 -14.39 -5.92
C LYS A 107 -2.07 -14.32 -7.24
N LEU A 108 -2.71 -13.80 -8.32
CA LEU A 108 -2.04 -13.64 -9.60
C LEU A 108 -0.91 -12.60 -9.55
N GLN A 109 -1.11 -11.51 -8.80
CA GLN A 109 -0.11 -10.46 -8.60
C GLN A 109 1.11 -10.99 -7.85
N VAL A 110 0.88 -11.70 -6.75
CA VAL A 110 1.96 -12.30 -5.94
C VAL A 110 2.70 -13.38 -6.75
N GLU A 111 1.98 -14.27 -7.46
CA GLU A 111 2.61 -15.28 -8.32
C GLU A 111 3.49 -14.63 -9.40
N LEU A 112 3.02 -13.53 -10.00
CA LEU A 112 3.78 -12.77 -10.98
C LEU A 112 5.07 -12.20 -10.37
N ALA A 113 4.97 -11.50 -9.23
CA ALA A 113 6.11 -10.91 -8.56
C ALA A 113 7.15 -11.96 -8.12
N GLN A 114 6.70 -13.09 -7.56
CA GLN A 114 7.58 -14.21 -7.20
C GLN A 114 8.30 -14.80 -8.41
N LEU A 115 7.61 -14.97 -9.54
CA LEU A 115 8.24 -15.49 -10.77
C LEU A 115 9.24 -14.51 -11.36
N GLU A 116 8.98 -13.21 -11.35
CA GLU A 116 9.91 -12.17 -11.83
C GLU A 116 11.16 -12.11 -10.94
N TYR A 117 10.98 -12.11 -9.62
CA TYR A 117 12.05 -12.18 -8.64
C TYR A 117 12.93 -13.43 -8.84
N ASN A 118 12.32 -14.61 -8.94
CA ASN A 118 13.01 -15.87 -9.13
C ASN A 118 13.68 -15.99 -10.49
N LEU A 119 13.08 -15.45 -11.56
CA LEU A 119 13.64 -15.47 -12.91
C LEU A 119 15.02 -14.79 -12.99
N ALA A 120 15.19 -13.67 -12.26
CA ALA A 120 16.47 -12.98 -12.16
C ALA A 120 17.55 -13.86 -11.47
N ARG A 121 17.13 -14.70 -10.52
CA ARG A 121 17.98 -15.58 -9.69
C ARG A 121 18.27 -16.94 -10.30
N MET A 122 17.49 -17.42 -11.26
CA MET A 122 17.66 -18.72 -11.94
C MET A 122 19.02 -18.91 -12.63
N ARG A 123 19.78 -17.85 -12.89
CA ARG A 123 21.13 -17.96 -13.51
C ARG A 123 22.18 -18.56 -12.59
N GLY A 124 21.91 -18.74 -11.30
CA GLY A 124 22.92 -19.09 -10.32
C GLY A 124 22.81 -20.46 -9.67
N LEU A 125 21.62 -21.02 -9.62
CA LEU A 125 21.37 -22.30 -8.95
C LEU A 125 22.11 -23.50 -9.57
N TRP A 126 22.51 -23.41 -10.83
CA TRP A 126 23.07 -24.55 -11.60
C TRP A 126 24.58 -24.58 -11.75
N SER A 127 25.31 -23.52 -11.36
CA SER A 127 26.79 -23.53 -11.41
C SER A 127 27.41 -24.58 -10.47
N HIS A 128 26.68 -25.07 -9.50
CA HIS A 128 27.10 -26.20 -8.65
C HIS A 128 26.98 -27.56 -9.34
N LEU A 129 26.01 -27.75 -10.24
CA LEU A 129 25.84 -29.01 -10.99
C LEU A 129 26.82 -29.15 -12.15
N GLU A 130 27.28 -28.03 -12.73
CA GLU A 130 28.32 -28.06 -13.78
C GLU A 130 29.69 -28.52 -13.27
N ARG A 131 30.00 -28.26 -11.97
CA ARG A 131 31.26 -28.75 -11.36
C ARG A 131 31.28 -30.25 -11.10
N LEU A 132 30.14 -30.94 -11.08
CA LEU A 132 30.02 -32.38 -10.87
C LEU A 132 30.04 -33.17 -12.19
N GLY A 133 29.86 -32.51 -13.34
CA GLY A 133 29.89 -33.14 -14.67
C GLY A 133 31.11 -32.72 -15.46
N GLY A 134 32.31 -33.15 -15.06
CA GLY A 134 33.57 -32.83 -15.71
C GLY A 134 33.64 -33.21 -17.20
N GLY A 135 33.82 -32.19 -18.06
CA GLY A 135 34.17 -32.38 -19.48
C GLY A 135 34.35 -31.03 -20.16
N ILE A 136 35.60 -30.76 -20.62
CA ILE A 136 35.92 -29.57 -21.42
C ILE A 136 35.24 -29.72 -22.79
N GLY A 137 34.24 -28.88 -23.10
CA GLY A 137 33.80 -28.65 -24.49
C GLY A 137 32.47 -29.24 -24.95
N THR A 138 31.62 -29.78 -24.06
CA THR A 138 30.25 -30.17 -24.42
C THR A 138 29.26 -29.32 -23.68
N ARG A 139 28.32 -28.69 -24.39
CA ARG A 139 27.09 -28.12 -23.82
C ARG A 139 26.44 -29.23 -22.98
N GLY A 140 26.58 -29.15 -21.65
CA GLY A 140 26.03 -30.14 -20.75
C GLY A 140 24.49 -30.09 -20.73
N PRO A 141 23.80 -31.20 -20.38
CA PRO A 141 22.34 -31.23 -20.28
C PRO A 141 21.78 -30.15 -19.28
N GLY A 142 22.63 -29.60 -18.40
CA GLY A 142 22.26 -28.52 -17.47
C GLY A 142 21.99 -27.18 -18.15
N GLU A 143 22.76 -26.79 -19.18
CA GLU A 143 22.57 -25.50 -19.87
C GLU A 143 21.25 -25.46 -20.66
N THR A 144 20.90 -26.56 -21.31
CA THR A 144 19.61 -26.71 -22.01
C THR A 144 18.41 -26.74 -21.04
N GLN A 145 18.57 -27.25 -19.84
CA GLN A 145 17.52 -27.31 -18.84
C GLN A 145 17.24 -25.93 -18.25
N ILE A 146 18.27 -25.16 -17.91
CA ILE A 146 18.15 -23.78 -17.46
C ILE A 146 17.41 -22.89 -18.49
N GLU A 147 17.81 -23.01 -19.75
CA GLU A 147 17.16 -22.28 -20.85
C GLU A 147 15.70 -22.65 -20.99
N THR A 148 15.39 -23.94 -20.85
CA THR A 148 14.02 -24.44 -20.88
C THR A 148 13.20 -23.92 -19.69
N ASP A 149 13.72 -23.99 -18.47
CA ASP A 149 13.06 -23.52 -17.25
C ASP A 149 12.82 -22.01 -17.30
N ARG A 150 13.81 -21.24 -17.79
CA ARG A 150 13.65 -19.80 -18.02
C ARG A 150 12.61 -19.47 -19.08
N ARG A 151 12.51 -20.25 -20.13
CA ARG A 151 11.48 -20.08 -21.15
C ARG A 151 10.10 -20.34 -20.54
N LEU A 152 9.94 -21.44 -19.80
CA LEU A 152 8.69 -21.77 -19.12
C LEU A 152 8.28 -20.67 -18.12
N ALA A 153 9.23 -20.14 -17.34
CA ALA A 153 8.97 -19.02 -16.43
C ALA A 153 8.53 -17.76 -17.19
N ARG A 154 9.18 -17.39 -18.29
CA ARG A 154 8.76 -16.26 -19.13
C ARG A 154 7.38 -16.46 -19.75
N ASP A 155 7.10 -17.66 -20.25
CA ASP A 155 5.79 -17.99 -20.81
C ASP A 155 4.70 -17.89 -19.73
N ARG A 156 5.00 -18.34 -18.50
CA ARG A 156 4.09 -18.21 -17.35
C ARG A 156 3.86 -16.75 -16.96
N ILE A 157 4.93 -15.93 -16.88
CA ILE A 157 4.86 -14.48 -16.64
C ILE A 157 3.96 -13.81 -17.69
N ALA A 158 4.17 -14.11 -18.98
CA ALA A 158 3.35 -13.56 -20.05
C ALA A 158 1.87 -13.97 -19.94
N ALA A 159 1.61 -15.20 -19.53
CA ALA A 159 0.24 -15.69 -19.30
C ALA A 159 -0.42 -15.00 -18.11
N LEU A 160 0.31 -14.80 -17.00
CA LEU A 160 -0.18 -14.08 -15.81
C LEU A 160 -0.48 -12.62 -16.13
N LYS A 161 0.41 -11.92 -16.85
CA LYS A 161 0.17 -10.54 -17.29
C LYS A 161 -1.10 -10.40 -18.13
N ARG A 162 -1.36 -11.34 -19.04
CA ARG A 162 -2.63 -11.35 -19.83
C ARG A 162 -3.85 -11.57 -18.94
N ARG A 163 -3.78 -12.48 -17.96
CA ARG A 163 -4.87 -12.74 -17.02
C ARG A 163 -5.16 -11.51 -16.15
N LEU A 164 -4.12 -10.86 -15.62
CA LEU A 164 -4.25 -9.62 -14.85
C LEU A 164 -4.86 -8.50 -15.68
N ALA A 165 -4.46 -8.33 -16.94
CA ALA A 165 -5.05 -7.34 -17.85
C ALA A 165 -6.56 -7.59 -18.04
N HIS A 166 -6.98 -8.84 -18.13
CA HIS A 166 -8.42 -9.19 -18.23
C HIS A 166 -9.18 -8.86 -16.94
N VAL A 167 -8.62 -9.16 -15.77
CA VAL A 167 -9.23 -8.81 -14.46
C VAL A 167 -9.36 -7.29 -14.33
N ARG A 168 -8.33 -6.53 -14.71
CA ARG A 168 -8.35 -5.05 -14.73
C ARG A 168 -9.47 -4.51 -15.63
N SER A 169 -9.67 -5.10 -16.82
CA SER A 169 -10.75 -4.72 -17.73
C SER A 169 -12.14 -4.95 -17.11
N THR A 170 -12.33 -6.04 -16.40
CA THR A 170 -13.62 -6.31 -15.72
C THR A 170 -13.85 -5.32 -14.57
N ARG A 171 -12.81 -5.00 -13.79
CA ARG A 171 -12.90 -3.96 -12.75
C ARG A 171 -13.22 -2.57 -13.30
N SER A 172 -12.67 -2.21 -14.46
CA SER A 172 -12.94 -0.89 -15.07
C SER A 172 -14.42 -0.69 -15.40
N VAL A 173 -15.13 -1.74 -15.76
CA VAL A 173 -16.59 -1.68 -16.01
C VAL A 173 -17.35 -1.44 -14.69
N MET A 174 -17.02 -2.17 -13.63
CA MET A 174 -17.65 -1.98 -12.32
C MET A 174 -17.33 -0.61 -11.72
N ARG A 175 -16.13 -0.07 -12.00
CA ARG A 175 -15.73 1.29 -11.59
C ARG A 175 -16.51 2.36 -12.35
N ALA A 176 -16.70 2.20 -13.66
CA ALA A 176 -17.48 3.15 -14.44
C ALA A 176 -18.91 3.29 -13.91
N GLU A 177 -19.48 2.25 -13.30
CA GLU A 177 -20.77 2.32 -12.62
C GLU A 177 -20.68 3.15 -11.32
N ARG A 178 -19.60 3.00 -10.51
CA ARG A 178 -19.40 3.80 -9.30
C ARG A 178 -19.10 5.26 -9.62
N GLU A 179 -18.33 5.53 -10.67
CA GLU A 179 -18.07 6.88 -11.18
C GLU A 179 -19.37 7.56 -11.66
N ARG A 180 -20.28 6.80 -12.30
CA ARG A 180 -21.62 7.31 -12.66
C ARG A 180 -22.48 7.63 -11.44
N ALA A 181 -22.32 6.88 -10.37
CA ALA A 181 -23.01 7.15 -9.11
C ALA A 181 -22.41 8.34 -8.34
N HIS A 182 -21.30 8.96 -8.83
CA HIS A 182 -20.62 10.10 -8.24
C HIS A 182 -20.34 9.98 -6.73
N LEU A 183 -20.08 8.74 -6.26
CA LEU A 183 -19.76 8.50 -4.86
C LEU A 183 -18.32 8.95 -4.57
N PRO A 184 -18.11 9.87 -3.60
CA PRO A 184 -16.79 10.31 -3.22
C PRO A 184 -15.92 9.14 -2.74
N GLN A 185 -14.67 9.08 -3.20
CA GLN A 185 -13.75 7.98 -2.91
C GLN A 185 -12.65 8.46 -1.94
N ILE A 186 -12.48 7.74 -0.85
CA ILE A 186 -11.48 8.00 0.18
C ILE A 186 -10.56 6.78 0.26
N ALA A 187 -9.26 6.98 0.11
CA ALA A 187 -8.27 5.91 0.31
C ALA A 187 -7.57 6.07 1.67
N LEU A 188 -7.41 4.97 2.38
CA LEU A 188 -6.54 4.89 3.55
C LEU A 188 -5.14 4.51 3.08
N ALA A 189 -4.19 5.43 3.14
CA ALA A 189 -2.78 5.17 2.88
C ALA A 189 -1.99 5.30 4.19
N GLY A 190 -0.89 4.58 4.32
CA GLY A 190 -0.05 4.68 5.51
C GLY A 190 0.83 3.45 5.69
N TYR A 191 1.75 3.56 6.63
CA TYR A 191 2.71 2.50 6.91
C TYR A 191 2.01 1.20 7.36
N THR A 192 2.70 0.06 7.21
CA THR A 192 2.21 -1.21 7.76
C THR A 192 1.97 -1.07 9.26
N ASN A 193 0.90 -1.68 9.75
CA ASN A 193 0.50 -1.63 11.16
C ASN A 193 0.19 -0.22 11.74
N ALA A 194 0.05 0.82 10.93
CA ALA A 194 -0.35 2.17 11.41
C ALA A 194 -1.81 2.26 11.88
N GLY A 195 -2.63 1.21 11.67
CA GLY A 195 -4.01 1.18 12.15
C GLY A 195 -5.08 1.43 11.08
N LYS A 196 -4.75 1.35 9.77
CA LYS A 196 -5.68 1.59 8.65
C LYS A 196 -6.96 0.75 8.71
N SER A 197 -6.82 -0.57 8.83
CA SER A 197 -7.97 -1.49 8.89
C SER A 197 -8.81 -1.31 10.16
N THR A 198 -8.17 -0.95 11.27
CA THR A 198 -8.87 -0.60 12.51
C THR A 198 -9.68 0.67 12.32
N LEU A 199 -9.11 1.67 11.66
CA LEU A 199 -9.79 2.92 11.33
C LEU A 199 -10.96 2.69 10.36
N LEU A 200 -10.79 1.85 9.33
CA LEU A 200 -11.88 1.46 8.44
C LEU A 200 -13.06 0.90 9.24
N ASN A 201 -12.79 -0.03 10.17
CA ASN A 201 -13.83 -0.61 11.02
C ASN A 201 -14.51 0.44 11.91
N ALA A 202 -13.76 1.33 12.53
CA ALA A 202 -14.28 2.37 13.41
C ALA A 202 -15.19 3.37 12.65
N LEU A 203 -14.80 3.73 11.42
CA LEU A 203 -15.57 4.67 10.59
C LEU A 203 -16.83 4.06 9.96
N THR A 204 -16.81 2.77 9.65
CA THR A 204 -17.88 2.13 8.85
C THR A 204 -18.73 1.13 9.63
N GLY A 205 -18.36 0.83 10.88
CA GLY A 205 -18.99 -0.24 11.65
C GLY A 205 -18.74 -1.65 11.10
N ALA A 206 -17.79 -1.79 10.19
CA ALA A 206 -17.41 -3.08 9.62
C ALA A 206 -16.62 -3.94 10.62
N THR A 207 -16.55 -5.24 10.34
CA THR A 207 -15.77 -6.21 11.15
C THR A 207 -14.69 -6.88 10.29
N VAL A 208 -13.88 -6.05 9.61
CA VAL A 208 -12.71 -6.57 8.89
C VAL A 208 -11.73 -7.12 9.93
N PRO A 209 -11.19 -8.33 9.75
CA PRO A 209 -10.19 -8.89 10.67
C PRO A 209 -9.00 -7.92 10.78
N VAL A 210 -8.54 -7.69 11.99
CA VAL A 210 -7.35 -6.88 12.27
C VAL A 210 -6.38 -7.74 13.08
N ARG A 211 -5.12 -7.75 12.69
CA ARG A 211 -4.05 -8.43 13.43
C ARG A 211 -2.86 -7.49 13.56
N ASP A 212 -2.16 -7.60 14.67
CA ASP A 212 -0.91 -6.87 14.92
C ASP A 212 0.26 -7.58 14.21
N ARG A 213 0.26 -7.48 12.87
CA ARG A 213 1.28 -8.05 11.97
C ARG A 213 1.42 -7.18 10.73
N LEU A 214 2.63 -7.13 10.18
CA LEU A 214 2.90 -6.42 8.93
C LEU A 214 2.13 -7.04 7.76
N PHE A 215 1.66 -6.22 6.83
CA PHE A 215 0.96 -6.64 5.61
C PHE A 215 -0.26 -7.54 5.82
N HIS A 216 -1.01 -7.29 6.91
CA HIS A 216 -2.23 -8.05 7.16
C HIS A 216 -3.29 -7.84 6.05
N THR A 217 -3.39 -6.62 5.51
CA THR A 217 -4.26 -6.28 4.37
C THR A 217 -3.42 -6.21 3.10
N LEU A 218 -3.66 -7.14 2.18
CA LEU A 218 -3.08 -7.15 0.84
C LEU A 218 -4.12 -6.78 -0.22
N ASP A 219 -5.31 -7.33 -0.10
CA ASP A 219 -6.43 -7.07 -1.01
C ASP A 219 -7.19 -5.81 -0.55
N PRO A 220 -7.45 -4.84 -1.44
CA PRO A 220 -8.18 -3.63 -1.07
C PRO A 220 -9.58 -3.97 -0.61
N THR A 221 -9.98 -3.38 0.51
CA THR A 221 -11.30 -3.58 1.08
C THR A 221 -12.06 -2.26 1.07
N THR A 222 -13.13 -2.17 0.27
CA THR A 222 -13.99 -0.99 0.18
C THR A 222 -15.23 -1.15 1.04
N ARG A 223 -15.58 -0.12 1.81
CA ARG A 223 -16.78 -0.01 2.65
C ARG A 223 -17.43 1.35 2.45
N VAL A 224 -18.71 1.44 2.79
CA VAL A 224 -19.47 2.68 2.75
C VAL A 224 -19.43 3.35 4.13
N LEU A 225 -18.92 4.58 4.16
CA LEU A 225 -19.07 5.49 5.29
C LEU A 225 -20.29 6.37 5.04
N ARG A 226 -21.25 6.36 5.96
CA ARG A 226 -22.45 7.22 5.91
C ARG A 226 -22.30 8.38 6.88
N ALA A 227 -22.23 9.59 6.35
CA ALA A 227 -22.04 10.78 7.15
C ALA A 227 -22.73 12.01 6.51
N GLY A 228 -23.43 12.82 7.29
CA GLY A 228 -24.11 14.03 6.81
C GLY A 228 -25.07 13.79 5.65
N GLY A 229 -25.84 12.70 5.69
CA GLY A 229 -26.78 12.34 4.63
C GLY A 229 -26.15 11.87 3.32
N ARG A 230 -24.83 11.66 3.27
CA ARG A 230 -24.07 11.21 2.08
C ARG A 230 -23.33 9.91 2.33
N ASP A 231 -23.16 9.16 1.26
CA ASP A 231 -22.35 7.96 1.23
C ASP A 231 -20.97 8.26 0.64
N TYR A 232 -19.91 7.80 1.32
CA TYR A 232 -18.52 7.88 0.90
C TYR A 232 -17.97 6.46 0.75
N LEU A 233 -17.21 6.19 -0.31
CA LEU A 233 -16.51 4.93 -0.47
C LEU A 233 -15.15 5.02 0.21
N LEU A 234 -14.96 4.27 1.28
CA LEU A 234 -13.71 4.21 2.03
C LEU A 234 -12.99 2.90 1.70
N THR A 235 -11.78 3.00 1.17
CA THR A 235 -10.98 1.84 0.75
C THR A 235 -9.72 1.73 1.60
N ASP A 236 -9.56 0.59 2.29
CA ASP A 236 -8.30 0.20 2.93
C ASP A 236 -7.36 -0.37 1.87
N THR A 237 -6.13 0.10 1.86
CA THR A 237 -5.10 -0.31 0.90
C THR A 237 -3.97 -1.09 1.57
N VAL A 238 -3.10 -1.70 0.78
CA VAL A 238 -1.89 -2.34 1.29
C VAL A 238 -1.05 -1.34 2.10
N GLY A 239 -0.51 -1.79 3.22
CA GLY A 239 0.41 -0.97 4.01
C GLY A 239 1.75 -0.79 3.32
N PHE A 240 2.30 0.42 3.40
CA PHE A 240 3.64 0.71 2.89
C PHE A 240 4.69 0.32 3.92
N ILE A 241 5.91 0.14 3.46
CA ILE A 241 7.07 -0.20 4.26
C ILE A 241 8.31 0.42 3.63
N ARG A 242 9.34 0.67 4.43
CA ARG A 242 10.63 1.15 3.90
C ARG A 242 11.24 0.13 2.94
N LYS A 243 11.99 0.62 1.97
CA LYS A 243 12.66 -0.23 0.96
C LYS A 243 11.67 -1.19 0.28
N LEU A 244 10.44 -0.72 0.00
CA LEU A 244 9.47 -1.52 -0.75
C LEU A 244 10.04 -1.78 -2.16
N PRO A 245 10.20 -3.05 -2.56
CA PRO A 245 10.75 -3.36 -3.87
C PRO A 245 9.88 -2.83 -5.02
N HIS A 246 10.48 -2.13 -5.99
CA HIS A 246 9.76 -1.59 -7.17
C HIS A 246 8.94 -2.65 -7.91
N GLN A 247 9.45 -3.89 -7.98
CA GLN A 247 8.74 -5.02 -8.59
C GLN A 247 7.40 -5.30 -7.91
N LEU A 248 7.29 -5.01 -6.59
CA LEU A 248 6.05 -5.13 -5.84
C LEU A 248 5.11 -3.97 -6.11
N VAL A 249 5.63 -2.74 -6.22
CA VAL A 249 4.83 -1.56 -6.60
C VAL A 249 4.16 -1.80 -7.96
N ASP A 250 4.91 -2.28 -8.95
CA ASP A 250 4.40 -2.63 -10.27
C ASP A 250 3.36 -3.75 -10.23
N ALA A 251 3.61 -4.81 -9.47
CA ALA A 251 2.70 -5.93 -9.32
C ALA A 251 1.38 -5.49 -8.65
N PHE A 252 1.45 -4.61 -7.65
CA PHE A 252 0.30 -4.09 -6.90
C PHE A 252 -0.32 -2.83 -7.51
N GLY A 253 0.14 -2.37 -8.67
CA GLY A 253 -0.38 -1.18 -9.35
C GLY A 253 -1.92 -1.13 -9.41
N ALA A 254 -2.59 -2.28 -9.58
CA ALA A 254 -4.06 -2.35 -9.55
C ALA A 254 -4.68 -2.13 -8.16
N THR A 255 -3.98 -2.50 -7.09
CA THR A 255 -4.39 -2.26 -5.70
C THR A 255 -4.14 -0.80 -5.32
N LEU A 256 -3.03 -0.24 -5.77
CA LEU A 256 -2.65 1.15 -5.57
C LEU A 256 -3.44 2.11 -6.47
N GLU A 257 -4.05 1.62 -7.56
CA GLU A 257 -4.91 2.41 -8.44
C GLU A 257 -6.11 3.05 -7.71
N GLU A 258 -6.64 2.39 -6.66
CA GLU A 258 -7.70 2.96 -5.81
C GLU A 258 -7.18 4.19 -5.03
N THR A 259 -5.90 4.23 -4.68
CA THR A 259 -5.26 5.40 -4.05
C THR A 259 -5.04 6.53 -5.04
N VAL A 260 -4.57 6.21 -6.25
CA VAL A 260 -4.35 7.20 -7.33
C VAL A 260 -5.65 7.91 -7.72
N ARG A 261 -6.78 7.22 -7.65
CA ARG A 261 -8.08 7.76 -8.05
C ARG A 261 -8.89 8.33 -6.89
N ALA A 262 -8.38 8.27 -5.69
CA ALA A 262 -9.09 8.77 -4.51
C ALA A 262 -9.30 10.29 -4.59
N ASP A 263 -10.49 10.75 -4.21
CA ASP A 263 -10.77 12.17 -4.05
C ASP A 263 -10.11 12.75 -2.80
N LEU A 264 -9.85 11.90 -1.79
CA LEU A 264 -9.17 12.25 -0.54
C LEU A 264 -8.33 11.06 -0.08
N ILE A 265 -7.08 11.32 0.31
CA ILE A 265 -6.22 10.32 0.95
C ILE A 265 -6.16 10.63 2.45
N LEU A 266 -6.56 9.67 3.28
CA LEU A 266 -6.28 9.70 4.70
C LEU A 266 -4.92 9.03 4.92
N HIS A 267 -3.89 9.84 5.15
CA HIS A 267 -2.56 9.36 5.48
C HIS A 267 -2.50 8.99 6.96
N VAL A 268 -2.59 7.70 7.25
CA VAL A 268 -2.65 7.17 8.63
C VAL A 268 -1.23 6.87 9.10
N ALA A 269 -0.81 7.52 10.18
CA ALA A 269 0.48 7.33 10.82
C ALA A 269 0.31 6.94 12.29
N ASP A 270 1.25 6.17 12.84
CA ASP A 270 1.24 5.73 14.23
C ASP A 270 1.79 6.84 15.14
N ALA A 271 0.96 7.40 16.01
CA ALA A 271 1.37 8.45 16.95
C ALA A 271 2.25 7.92 18.09
N SER A 272 2.27 6.61 18.33
CA SER A 272 2.95 6.00 19.48
C SER A 272 4.46 5.78 19.27
N VAL A 273 4.95 5.94 18.05
CA VAL A 273 6.39 5.90 17.75
C VAL A 273 7.04 7.25 18.06
N ASP A 274 8.36 7.28 18.16
CA ASP A 274 9.07 8.55 18.34
C ASP A 274 8.99 9.43 17.07
N GLU A 275 9.48 10.66 17.17
CA GLU A 275 9.34 11.64 16.10
C GLU A 275 10.21 11.31 14.89
N GLU A 276 11.36 10.72 15.08
CA GLU A 276 12.29 10.36 14.00
C GLU A 276 11.69 9.22 13.18
N GLU A 277 11.23 8.18 13.85
CA GLU A 277 10.54 7.04 13.23
C GLU A 277 9.22 7.47 12.54
N LEU A 278 8.43 8.37 13.16
CA LEU A 278 7.22 8.91 12.56
C LEU A 278 7.51 9.64 11.23
N ASN A 279 8.57 10.46 11.22
CA ASN A 279 8.99 11.19 10.03
C ASN A 279 9.51 10.25 8.93
N GLU A 280 10.26 9.21 9.28
CA GLU A 280 10.74 8.21 8.34
C GLU A 280 9.58 7.41 7.71
N MET A 281 8.67 6.93 8.54
CA MET A 281 7.48 6.22 8.07
C MET A 281 6.61 7.09 7.16
N THR A 282 6.42 8.37 7.52
CA THR A 282 5.65 9.32 6.72
C THR A 282 6.32 9.57 5.37
N ARG A 283 7.64 9.79 5.35
CA ARG A 283 8.39 9.95 4.09
C ARG A 283 8.31 8.70 3.20
N ALA A 284 8.47 7.51 3.78
CA ALA A 284 8.35 6.27 3.01
C ALA A 284 6.98 6.12 2.33
N VAL A 285 5.91 6.57 2.99
CA VAL A 285 4.56 6.62 2.39
C VAL A 285 4.49 7.67 1.28
N ASP A 286 5.03 8.86 1.52
CA ASP A 286 5.04 9.95 0.53
C ASP A 286 5.83 9.57 -0.73
N ASP A 287 6.99 8.92 -0.57
CA ASP A 287 7.80 8.44 -1.70
C ASP A 287 7.01 7.46 -2.59
N VAL A 288 6.30 6.50 -1.99
CA VAL A 288 5.48 5.55 -2.75
C VAL A 288 4.28 6.25 -3.38
N LEU A 289 3.61 7.18 -2.68
CA LEU A 289 2.50 7.96 -3.25
C LEU A 289 2.96 8.79 -4.46
N HIS A 290 4.17 9.33 -4.40
CA HIS A 290 4.80 10.02 -5.53
C HIS A 290 5.12 9.06 -6.69
N GLU A 291 5.70 7.89 -6.40
CA GLU A 291 6.03 6.86 -7.42
C GLU A 291 4.79 6.40 -8.20
N ILE A 292 3.64 6.29 -7.53
CA ILE A 292 2.38 5.90 -8.17
C ILE A 292 1.60 7.07 -8.76
N ALA A 293 2.14 8.29 -8.77
CA ALA A 293 1.50 9.52 -9.24
C ALA A 293 0.15 9.84 -8.54
N ALA A 294 0.12 9.69 -7.21
CA ALA A 294 -1.02 10.03 -6.36
C ALA A 294 -0.89 11.41 -5.69
N ASP A 295 -0.05 12.30 -6.25
CA ASP A 295 0.24 13.63 -5.67
C ASP A 295 -0.91 14.61 -5.76
N ASP A 296 -1.77 14.46 -6.77
CA ASP A 296 -2.87 15.40 -7.05
C ASP A 296 -4.03 15.28 -6.05
N ALA A 297 -4.15 14.14 -5.36
CA ALA A 297 -5.19 13.96 -4.36
C ALA A 297 -4.84 14.71 -3.06
N PRO A 298 -5.77 15.50 -2.49
CA PRO A 298 -5.52 16.12 -1.18
C PRO A 298 -5.32 15.06 -0.12
N ARG A 299 -4.43 15.36 0.81
CA ARG A 299 -4.03 14.47 1.90
C ARG A 299 -4.42 15.06 3.24
N LEU A 300 -4.94 14.22 4.12
CA LEU A 300 -5.21 14.53 5.50
C LEU A 300 -4.40 13.59 6.38
N LEU A 301 -3.46 14.15 7.15
CA LEU A 301 -2.66 13.37 8.10
C LEU A 301 -3.52 12.99 9.30
N VAL A 302 -3.60 11.70 9.58
CA VAL A 302 -4.34 11.11 10.69
C VAL A 302 -3.35 10.37 11.59
N LEU A 303 -3.08 10.94 12.77
CA LEU A 303 -2.21 10.38 13.79
C LEU A 303 -3.03 9.40 14.64
N ALA A 304 -2.87 8.11 14.36
CA ALA A 304 -3.63 7.04 15.01
C ALA A 304 -2.97 6.56 16.31
N LYS A 305 -3.67 5.70 17.05
CA LYS A 305 -3.24 5.11 18.33
C LYS A 305 -3.02 6.13 19.45
N ALA A 306 -3.83 7.19 19.49
CA ALA A 306 -3.80 8.22 20.53
C ALA A 306 -3.95 7.68 21.96
N ASP A 307 -4.54 6.50 22.11
CA ASP A 307 -4.68 5.77 23.38
C ASP A 307 -3.36 5.26 23.95
N ARG A 308 -2.27 5.28 23.17
CA ARG A 308 -0.95 4.78 23.57
C ARG A 308 0.06 5.87 23.93
N ILE A 309 -0.34 7.14 23.85
CA ILE A 309 0.55 8.28 24.10
C ILE A 309 0.02 9.14 25.27
N ASP A 310 0.93 9.80 25.94
CA ASP A 310 0.66 10.74 27.03
C ASP A 310 0.32 12.15 26.53
N ASP A 311 -0.01 13.03 27.46
CA ASP A 311 -0.41 14.41 27.15
C ASP A 311 0.76 15.24 26.59
N ASP A 312 2.01 14.96 27.03
CA ASP A 312 3.20 15.67 26.55
C ASP A 312 3.44 15.34 25.06
N ARG A 313 3.33 14.06 24.69
CA ARG A 313 3.46 13.63 23.27
C ARG A 313 2.30 14.17 22.42
N ARG A 314 1.09 14.25 22.96
CA ARG A 314 -0.07 14.88 22.29
C ARG A 314 0.19 16.35 21.97
N ALA A 315 0.72 17.09 22.94
CA ALA A 315 1.04 18.51 22.77
C ALA A 315 2.18 18.72 21.74
N GLU A 316 3.20 17.87 21.77
CA GLU A 316 4.30 17.86 20.79
C GLU A 316 3.76 17.63 19.37
N LEU A 317 2.98 16.58 19.16
CA LEU A 317 2.42 16.22 17.85
C LEU A 317 1.49 17.32 17.31
N ALA A 318 0.67 17.91 18.15
CA ALA A 318 -0.20 19.03 17.76
C ALA A 318 0.60 20.27 17.32
N HIS A 319 1.77 20.50 17.94
CA HIS A 319 2.66 21.59 17.57
C HIS A 319 3.42 21.32 16.26
N ARG A 320 3.94 20.11 16.09
CA ARG A 320 4.77 19.73 14.93
C ARG A 320 3.95 19.45 13.66
N HIS A 321 2.74 18.94 13.82
CA HIS A 321 1.83 18.58 12.72
C HIS A 321 0.53 19.38 12.77
N PRO A 322 0.58 20.71 12.56
CA PRO A 322 -0.62 21.55 12.64
C PRO A 322 -1.60 21.14 11.52
N GLY A 323 -2.82 20.80 11.91
CA GLY A 323 -3.86 20.33 11.00
C GLY A 323 -3.98 18.82 10.88
N ALA A 324 -3.06 18.03 11.45
CA ALA A 324 -3.26 16.59 11.63
C ALA A 324 -4.35 16.31 12.67
N LEU A 325 -5.05 15.21 12.51
CA LEU A 325 -6.06 14.76 13.46
C LEU A 325 -5.53 13.60 14.29
N LEU A 326 -5.51 13.78 15.61
CA LEU A 326 -5.13 12.75 16.55
C LEU A 326 -6.36 11.90 16.88
N ILE A 327 -6.26 10.58 16.68
CA ILE A 327 -7.39 9.66 16.87
C ILE A 327 -6.98 8.37 17.58
N SER A 328 -7.95 7.72 18.21
CA SER A 328 -7.87 6.31 18.60
C SER A 328 -9.07 5.55 18.02
N ALA A 329 -8.81 4.68 17.05
CA ALA A 329 -9.84 3.80 16.51
C ALA A 329 -10.29 2.72 17.52
N ALA A 330 -9.47 2.44 18.54
CA ALA A 330 -9.78 1.47 19.59
C ALA A 330 -10.78 2.04 20.63
N THR A 331 -10.62 3.31 21.01
CA THR A 331 -11.49 3.98 22.01
C THR A 331 -12.61 4.80 21.39
N GLY A 332 -12.51 5.12 20.10
CA GLY A 332 -13.42 6.03 19.42
C GLY A 332 -13.04 7.51 19.54
N GLU A 333 -11.95 7.84 20.25
CA GLU A 333 -11.46 9.22 20.39
C GLU A 333 -11.14 9.83 19.03
N GLY A 334 -11.57 11.08 18.79
CA GLY A 334 -11.27 11.83 17.57
C GLY A 334 -12.02 11.37 16.30
N ILE A 335 -12.75 10.25 16.33
CA ILE A 335 -13.45 9.70 15.14
C ILE A 335 -14.52 10.67 14.64
N SER A 336 -15.31 11.29 15.53
CA SER A 336 -16.32 12.28 15.12
C SER A 336 -15.68 13.50 14.46
N ALA A 337 -14.57 14.01 15.01
CA ALA A 337 -13.84 15.13 14.43
C ALA A 337 -13.24 14.78 13.04
N LEU A 338 -12.78 13.54 12.86
CA LEU A 338 -12.31 13.06 11.56
C LEU A 338 -13.45 13.01 10.53
N ILE A 339 -14.63 12.53 10.93
CA ILE A 339 -15.82 12.49 10.06
C ILE A 339 -16.22 13.92 9.65
N GLU A 340 -16.29 14.86 10.60
CA GLU A 340 -16.57 16.27 10.31
C GLU A 340 -15.54 16.88 9.37
N ARG A 341 -14.26 16.59 9.57
CA ARG A 341 -13.20 17.07 8.67
C ARG A 341 -13.32 16.52 7.25
N ILE A 342 -13.63 15.23 7.10
CA ILE A 342 -13.93 14.62 5.81
C ILE A 342 -15.09 15.36 5.12
N GLN A 343 -16.18 15.60 5.83
CA GLN A 343 -17.33 16.32 5.29
C GLN A 343 -16.96 17.75 4.83
N VAL A 344 -16.16 18.47 5.61
CA VAL A 344 -15.67 19.81 5.25
C VAL A 344 -14.81 19.78 4.00
N GLU A 345 -13.88 18.82 3.87
CA GLU A 345 -13.03 18.70 2.70
C GLU A 345 -13.82 18.42 1.41
N PHE A 346 -14.84 17.57 1.48
CA PHE A 346 -15.72 17.33 0.35
C PHE A 346 -16.70 18.49 0.11
N ALA A 347 -17.18 19.15 1.14
CA ALA A 347 -18.08 20.31 1.00
C ALA A 347 -17.42 21.47 0.23
N ARG A 348 -16.11 21.69 0.42
CA ARG A 348 -15.31 22.71 -0.31
C ARG A 348 -15.25 22.48 -1.82
N ARG A 349 -15.56 21.30 -2.29
CA ARG A 349 -15.52 20.92 -3.71
C ARG A 349 -16.88 20.94 -4.37
N LEU A 350 -17.92 21.26 -3.60
CA LEU A 350 -19.27 21.37 -4.10
C LEU A 350 -19.52 22.80 -4.59
N LEU A 351 -20.24 22.89 -5.69
CA LEU A 351 -20.75 24.12 -6.22
C LEU A 351 -22.18 24.33 -5.74
N ASP A 352 -22.50 25.52 -5.26
CA ASP A 352 -23.87 25.90 -5.03
C ASP A 352 -24.56 26.10 -6.38
N VAL A 353 -25.66 25.41 -6.60
CA VAL A 353 -26.43 25.47 -7.85
C VAL A 353 -27.89 25.78 -7.54
N GLU A 354 -28.47 26.66 -8.34
CA GLU A 354 -29.91 26.88 -8.43
C GLU A 354 -30.39 26.40 -9.80
N LEU A 355 -31.29 25.42 -9.76
CA LEU A 355 -31.78 24.76 -10.97
C LEU A 355 -33.28 24.93 -11.07
N LEU A 356 -33.81 25.05 -12.29
CA LEU A 356 -35.24 24.92 -12.59
C LEU A 356 -35.42 23.66 -13.44
N VAL A 357 -35.90 22.60 -12.82
CA VAL A 357 -36.12 21.31 -13.47
C VAL A 357 -37.59 21.20 -13.93
N PRO A 358 -37.87 21.14 -15.23
CA PRO A 358 -39.24 20.98 -15.73
C PRO A 358 -39.90 19.71 -15.18
N TYR A 359 -41.21 19.73 -14.99
CA TYR A 359 -41.95 18.56 -14.48
C TYR A 359 -41.83 17.33 -15.37
N GLU A 360 -41.57 17.53 -16.67
CA GLU A 360 -41.33 16.46 -17.65
C GLU A 360 -40.04 15.67 -17.38
N GLU A 361 -39.08 16.29 -16.68
CA GLU A 361 -37.79 15.71 -16.35
C GLU A 361 -37.74 15.12 -14.91
N GLY A 362 -38.86 14.56 -14.46
CA GLY A 362 -39.00 14.00 -13.11
C GLY A 362 -37.92 12.96 -12.73
N GLY A 363 -37.37 12.22 -13.70
CA GLY A 363 -36.26 11.29 -13.50
C GLY A 363 -34.97 12.01 -13.05
N ARG A 364 -34.70 13.21 -13.56
CA ARG A 364 -33.56 14.02 -13.16
C ARG A 364 -33.70 14.59 -11.75
N LEU A 365 -34.92 14.88 -11.37
CA LEU A 365 -35.22 15.35 -10.02
C LEU A 365 -34.96 14.23 -8.99
N ALA A 366 -35.34 12.99 -9.31
CA ALA A 366 -35.05 11.83 -8.47
C ALA A 366 -33.53 11.59 -8.36
N GLU A 367 -32.80 11.70 -9.48
CA GLU A 367 -31.32 11.60 -9.51
C GLU A 367 -30.68 12.69 -8.65
N LEU A 368 -31.16 13.93 -8.69
CA LEU A 368 -30.66 15.04 -7.85
C LEU A 368 -30.85 14.76 -6.37
N HIS A 369 -31.98 14.17 -5.97
CA HIS A 369 -32.21 13.79 -4.56
C HIS A 369 -31.22 12.72 -4.07
N GLU A 370 -30.80 11.81 -4.91
CA GLU A 370 -29.80 10.80 -4.56
C GLU A 370 -28.37 11.38 -4.49
N LEU A 371 -28.05 12.35 -5.36
CA LEU A 371 -26.71 12.92 -5.49
C LEU A 371 -26.43 14.08 -4.54
N ALA A 372 -27.42 14.89 -4.23
CA ALA A 372 -27.20 16.15 -3.48
C ALA A 372 -27.09 15.97 -1.96
N GLY A 373 -27.67 14.89 -1.38
CA GLY A 373 -27.76 14.70 0.07
C GLY A 373 -28.75 15.66 0.73
N ASP A 374 -28.41 16.96 0.76
CA ASP A 374 -29.31 18.06 1.17
C ASP A 374 -29.76 18.83 -0.08
N LEU A 375 -31.07 18.96 -0.25
CA LEU A 375 -31.68 19.61 -1.38
C LEU A 375 -32.91 20.40 -0.91
N GLU A 376 -32.92 21.71 -1.16
CA GLU A 376 -34.11 22.56 -0.98
C GLU A 376 -34.94 22.54 -2.27
N ARG A 377 -36.21 22.28 -2.13
CA ARG A 377 -37.16 22.18 -3.24
C ARG A 377 -38.32 23.16 -3.09
N GLU A 378 -38.62 23.86 -4.18
CA GLU A 378 -39.78 24.73 -4.30
C GLU A 378 -40.51 24.40 -5.63
N ASP A 379 -41.80 24.04 -5.54
CA ASP A 379 -42.62 23.81 -6.73
C ASP A 379 -43.10 25.14 -7.32
N THR A 380 -42.81 25.42 -8.57
CA THR A 380 -43.19 26.63 -9.31
C THR A 380 -44.11 26.32 -10.49
N ALA A 381 -44.65 27.35 -11.16
CA ALA A 381 -45.50 27.12 -12.33
C ALA A 381 -44.77 26.49 -13.53
N ASP A 382 -43.46 26.74 -13.67
CA ASP A 382 -42.66 26.30 -14.79
C ASP A 382 -41.84 25.04 -14.53
N GLY A 383 -41.90 24.51 -13.29
CA GLY A 383 -41.11 23.33 -12.87
C GLY A 383 -40.76 23.37 -11.40
N VAL A 384 -39.83 22.53 -11.00
CA VAL A 384 -39.30 22.45 -9.64
C VAL A 384 -38.03 23.25 -9.52
N ARG A 385 -38.02 24.30 -8.71
CA ARG A 385 -36.77 25.00 -8.33
C ARG A 385 -36.06 24.16 -7.30
N VAL A 386 -34.77 23.94 -7.53
CA VAL A 386 -33.90 23.15 -6.67
C VAL A 386 -32.68 23.96 -6.31
N SER A 387 -32.45 24.19 -5.02
CA SER A 387 -31.18 24.71 -4.50
C SER A 387 -30.39 23.53 -3.90
N ALA A 388 -29.20 23.28 -4.42
CA ALA A 388 -28.41 22.11 -4.01
C ALA A 388 -26.90 22.40 -4.10
N ARG A 389 -26.10 21.60 -3.40
CA ARG A 389 -24.65 21.59 -3.48
C ARG A 389 -24.20 20.34 -4.22
N LEU A 390 -23.61 20.52 -5.40
CA LEU A 390 -23.26 19.44 -6.31
C LEU A 390 -21.76 19.44 -6.65
N PRO A 391 -21.14 18.25 -6.86
CA PRO A 391 -19.82 18.16 -7.48
C PRO A 391 -19.81 18.87 -8.84
N ALA A 392 -18.68 19.49 -9.23
CA ALA A 392 -18.56 20.23 -10.49
C ALA A 392 -18.94 19.39 -11.72
N SER A 393 -18.59 18.11 -11.74
CA SER A 393 -18.95 17.16 -12.81
C SER A 393 -20.46 16.91 -12.92
N VAL A 394 -21.14 16.89 -11.77
CA VAL A 394 -22.60 16.75 -11.71
C VAL A 394 -23.26 18.06 -12.11
N ALA A 395 -22.81 19.18 -11.53
CA ALA A 395 -23.32 20.52 -11.85
C ALA A 395 -23.26 20.81 -13.36
N ALA A 396 -22.20 20.42 -14.04
CA ALA A 396 -22.06 20.56 -15.48
C ALA A 396 -23.14 19.81 -16.28
N ARG A 397 -23.61 18.66 -15.82
CA ARG A 397 -24.70 17.89 -16.46
C ARG A 397 -26.08 18.57 -16.34
N TYR A 398 -26.24 19.38 -15.30
CA TYR A 398 -27.44 20.15 -15.01
C TYR A 398 -27.37 21.60 -15.49
N ALA A 399 -26.27 21.99 -16.14
CA ALA A 399 -26.12 23.35 -16.69
C ALA A 399 -27.30 23.83 -17.55
N PRO A 400 -28.00 23.00 -18.36
CA PRO A 400 -29.17 23.40 -19.09
C PRO A 400 -30.36 23.86 -18.22
N PHE A 401 -30.39 23.48 -16.95
CA PHE A 401 -31.44 23.82 -15.98
C PHE A 401 -31.02 24.91 -15.01
N ALA A 402 -29.79 25.41 -15.11
CA ALA A 402 -29.25 26.39 -14.17
C ALA A 402 -29.94 27.76 -14.34
N LEU A 403 -30.42 28.32 -13.22
CA LEU A 403 -31.01 29.67 -13.14
C LEU A 403 -29.92 30.75 -13.06
N SER A 404 -28.76 30.43 -12.51
CA SER A 404 -27.57 31.29 -12.45
C SER A 404 -26.33 30.44 -12.66
N PRO A 405 -25.22 31.01 -13.21
CA PRO A 405 -23.98 30.27 -13.33
C PRO A 405 -23.51 29.83 -11.91
N ALA A 406 -23.08 28.56 -11.80
CA ALA A 406 -22.58 28.00 -10.55
C ALA A 406 -21.43 28.85 -9.98
N ALA A 407 -21.56 29.32 -8.76
CA ALA A 407 -20.51 30.04 -8.04
C ALA A 407 -19.70 29.05 -7.19
N PRO A 408 -18.35 29.16 -7.18
CA PRO A 408 -17.53 28.42 -6.23
C PRO A 408 -17.78 28.96 -4.82
N SER A 409 -18.01 28.06 -3.86
CA SER A 409 -18.20 28.38 -2.42
C SER A 409 -16.87 28.72 -1.73
#